data_559411ef333ce004535cd382bb27601f
#
_entry.id   559411ef333ce004535cd382bb27601f
#
_cell.length_a   1.000
_cell.length_b   1.000
_cell.length_c   1.000
_cell.angle_alpha   90.00
_cell.angle_beta   90.00
_cell.angle_gamma   90.00
#
_symmetry.space_group_name_H-M   'P 1'
#
loop_
_entity.id
_entity.type
_entity.pdbx_description
1 polymer ?
#
loop_
_entity_poly.entity_id
_entity_poly.type
_entity_poly.pdbx_seq_one_letter_code
_entity_poly.pdbx_strand_id
1 'polypeptide(L)'
;KEGTDAYGANVAYTADNYGVSVTYGTINSDATSGTPDGEKDVYTALNAYYSFDSGLSVSAGYEVGDLGGELATADESINYFVGVSSPAGPGELGAALGTSGGQIEGQDDELMYEAYYSYPLNDGMTITPLVFVKEKTAEGVPDQTGVMVKTSFSF
;
A
#
# COMPACT_ATOMS: atom_id res chain seq x y z
N LYS A 1 1.94 -15.00 -29.45
CA LYS A 1 1.52 -14.77 -28.06
C LYS A 1 2.40 -13.65 -27.53
N GLU A 2 1.92 -12.46 -27.57
CA GLU A 2 2.54 -11.33 -26.93
C GLU A 2 2.30 -11.46 -25.44
N GLY A 3 3.30 -11.22 -24.62
CA GLY A 3 3.25 -11.40 -23.18
C GLY A 3 3.03 -10.06 -22.49
N THR A 4 2.63 -10.10 -21.24
CA THR A 4 2.61 -8.91 -20.39
C THR A 4 4.06 -8.56 -20.03
N ASP A 5 4.52 -7.37 -20.37
CA ASP A 5 5.80 -6.85 -19.97
C ASP A 5 5.61 -5.89 -18.78
N ALA A 6 6.35 -6.13 -17.71
CA ALA A 6 6.36 -5.25 -16.56
C ALA A 6 7.82 -5.01 -16.14
N TYR A 7 8.14 -3.76 -15.84
CA TYR A 7 9.45 -3.39 -15.27
C TYR A 7 9.30 -2.19 -14.33
N GLY A 8 10.22 -2.11 -13.41
CA GLY A 8 10.24 -1.02 -12.45
C GLY A 8 11.61 -0.81 -11.85
N ALA A 9 11.75 0.32 -11.21
CA ALA A 9 12.94 0.70 -10.47
C ALA A 9 12.53 1.37 -9.15
N ASN A 10 13.33 1.14 -8.12
CA ASN A 10 13.19 1.80 -6.83
C ASN A 10 14.53 2.39 -6.44
N VAL A 11 14.51 3.63 -5.95
CA VAL A 11 15.65 4.28 -5.32
C VAL A 11 15.25 4.66 -3.91
N ALA A 12 16.02 4.18 -2.94
CA ALA A 12 15.77 4.45 -1.53
C ALA A 12 17.01 5.05 -0.86
N TYR A 13 16.77 5.99 0.05
CA TYR A 13 17.75 6.54 0.96
C TYR A 13 17.29 6.30 2.40
N THR A 14 18.19 5.80 3.23
CA THR A 14 17.94 5.54 4.65
C THR A 14 19.00 6.21 5.48
N ALA A 15 18.59 6.96 6.48
CA ALA A 15 19.40 7.53 7.54
C ALA A 15 19.02 6.88 8.89
N ASP A 16 19.64 7.32 9.99
CA ASP A 16 19.42 6.71 11.31
C ASP A 16 17.95 6.72 11.75
N ASN A 17 17.24 7.80 11.45
CA ASN A 17 15.89 8.03 11.94
C ASN A 17 14.83 8.33 10.87
N TYR A 18 15.21 8.33 9.60
CA TYR A 18 14.25 8.49 8.50
C TYR A 18 14.67 7.75 7.25
N GLY A 19 13.70 7.46 6.41
CA GLY A 19 13.95 6.95 5.07
C GLY A 19 12.95 7.53 4.08
N VAL A 20 13.40 7.64 2.83
CA VAL A 20 12.58 8.06 1.70
C VAL A 20 12.86 7.12 0.52
N SER A 21 11.84 6.85 -0.28
CA SER A 21 12.03 6.09 -1.52
C SER A 21 11.11 6.60 -2.62
N VAL A 22 11.61 6.50 -3.85
CA VAL A 22 10.83 6.73 -5.06
C VAL A 22 10.82 5.44 -5.86
N THR A 23 9.63 5.04 -6.27
CA THR A 23 9.41 3.87 -7.12
C THR A 23 8.79 4.33 -8.43
N TYR A 24 9.27 3.77 -9.52
CA TYR A 24 8.67 3.88 -10.85
C TYR A 24 8.40 2.48 -11.37
N GLY A 25 7.23 2.25 -11.91
CA GLY A 25 6.85 0.98 -12.52
C GLY A 25 6.02 1.18 -13.77
N THR A 26 6.08 0.24 -14.67
CA THR A 26 5.22 0.22 -15.86
C THR A 26 4.81 -1.20 -16.17
N ILE A 27 3.56 -1.34 -16.57
CA ILE A 27 2.95 -2.62 -16.95
C ILE A 27 2.30 -2.42 -18.32
N ASN A 28 2.68 -3.27 -19.28
CA ASN A 28 2.01 -3.37 -20.56
C ASN A 28 1.09 -4.60 -20.52
N SER A 29 -0.19 -4.39 -20.55
CA SER A 29 -1.17 -5.48 -20.56
C SER A 29 -1.79 -5.65 -21.94
N ASP A 30 -1.07 -6.26 -22.86
CA ASP A 30 -1.60 -6.65 -24.19
C ASP A 30 -2.75 -7.67 -24.13
N ALA A 31 -3.02 -8.21 -22.96
CA ALA A 31 -3.68 -9.51 -22.86
C ALA A 31 -5.21 -9.45 -22.82
N THR A 32 -5.87 -8.30 -22.71
CA THR A 32 -7.30 -8.31 -22.41
C THR A 32 -8.19 -7.45 -23.29
N SER A 33 -7.67 -6.57 -24.12
CA SER A 33 -8.56 -5.59 -24.74
C SER A 33 -8.43 -5.36 -26.24
N GLY A 34 -7.72 -6.18 -26.99
CA GLY A 34 -7.71 -6.04 -28.46
C GLY A 34 -7.27 -4.67 -28.96
N THR A 35 -6.56 -3.90 -28.15
CA THR A 35 -5.95 -2.64 -28.54
C THR A 35 -4.67 -2.94 -29.30
N PRO A 36 -4.56 -2.47 -30.53
CA PRO A 36 -3.29 -2.51 -31.25
C PRO A 36 -2.41 -1.43 -30.65
N ASP A 37 -1.18 -1.83 -30.31
CA ASP A 37 -0.11 -0.98 -29.80
C ASP A 37 -0.26 -0.48 -28.36
N GLY A 38 -0.09 -1.40 -27.43
CA GLY A 38 0.59 -1.32 -26.13
C GLY A 38 0.62 0.01 -25.39
N GLU A 39 -0.52 0.59 -25.04
CA GLU A 39 -0.53 1.64 -24.03
C GLU A 39 -0.16 1.01 -22.69
N LYS A 40 0.68 1.70 -21.94
CA LYS A 40 1.28 1.20 -20.70
C LYS A 40 0.71 1.95 -19.53
N ASP A 41 0.32 1.21 -18.51
CA ASP A 41 0.12 1.81 -17.20
C ASP A 41 1.47 2.19 -16.61
N VAL A 42 1.56 3.40 -16.09
CA VAL A 42 2.77 3.93 -15.45
C VAL A 42 2.46 4.33 -14.03
N TYR A 43 3.21 3.81 -13.08
CA TYR A 43 3.03 4.08 -11.66
C TYR A 43 4.25 4.79 -11.09
N THR A 44 4.03 5.86 -10.35
CA THR A 44 5.06 6.58 -9.61
C THR A 44 4.65 6.71 -8.16
N ALA A 45 5.49 6.21 -7.24
CA ALA A 45 5.22 6.25 -5.81
C ALA A 45 6.36 6.94 -5.05
N LEU A 46 5.97 7.72 -4.05
CA LEU A 46 6.85 8.30 -3.05
C LEU A 46 6.48 7.74 -1.68
N ASN A 47 7.48 7.23 -0.94
CA ASN A 47 7.28 6.77 0.43
C ASN A 47 8.31 7.41 1.35
N ALA A 48 7.90 7.67 2.59
CA ALA A 48 8.76 8.20 3.62
C ALA A 48 8.37 7.67 5.00
N TYR A 49 9.34 7.60 5.90
CA TYR A 49 9.10 7.40 7.32
C TYR A 49 10.05 8.25 8.16
N TYR A 50 9.64 8.51 9.39
CA TYR A 50 10.44 9.16 10.41
C TYR A 50 10.24 8.49 11.78
N SER A 51 11.33 8.15 12.44
CA SER A 51 11.35 7.55 13.79
C SER A 51 11.90 8.56 14.79
N PHE A 52 11.10 8.88 15.79
CA PHE A 52 11.45 9.79 16.87
C PHE A 52 12.29 9.08 17.94
N ASP A 53 13.06 9.82 18.73
CA ASP A 53 13.83 9.28 19.85
C ASP A 53 12.98 8.56 20.90
N SER A 54 11.70 8.91 20.98
CA SER A 54 10.72 8.23 21.85
C SER A 54 10.35 6.82 21.39
N GLY A 55 10.79 6.40 20.20
CA GLY A 55 10.39 5.17 19.54
C GLY A 55 9.10 5.28 18.73
N LEU A 56 8.37 6.41 18.80
CA LEU A 56 7.27 6.68 17.89
C LEU A 56 7.80 6.74 16.46
N SER A 57 7.11 6.07 15.52
CA SER A 57 7.42 6.15 14.10
C SER A 57 6.17 6.56 13.32
N VAL A 58 6.36 7.41 12.32
CA VAL A 58 5.32 7.79 11.36
C VAL A 58 5.77 7.45 9.96
N SER A 59 4.84 7.00 9.12
CA SER A 59 5.10 6.67 7.73
C SER A 59 3.99 7.19 6.84
N ALA A 60 4.33 7.52 5.60
CA ALA A 60 3.36 7.91 4.59
C ALA A 60 3.83 7.48 3.20
N GLY A 61 2.89 7.19 2.34
CA GLY A 61 3.13 6.93 0.93
C GLY A 61 2.06 7.54 0.06
N TYR A 62 2.46 7.88 -1.15
CA TYR A 62 1.57 8.43 -2.17
C TYR A 62 2.00 7.86 -3.54
N GLU A 63 1.04 7.37 -4.29
CA GLU A 63 1.24 6.79 -5.61
C GLU A 63 0.25 7.39 -6.60
N VAL A 64 0.74 7.72 -7.78
CA VAL A 64 -0.06 8.07 -8.94
C VAL A 64 0.18 7.03 -10.02
N GLY A 65 -0.89 6.50 -10.58
CA GLY A 65 -0.90 5.66 -11.75
C GLY A 65 -1.51 6.41 -12.93
N ASP A 66 -0.76 6.53 -14.01
CA ASP A 66 -1.26 6.95 -15.32
C ASP A 66 -1.70 5.67 -16.04
N LEU A 67 -3.00 5.54 -16.25
CA LEU A 67 -3.63 4.34 -16.79
C LEU A 67 -3.75 4.49 -18.30
N GLY A 68 -2.83 3.85 -19.02
CA GLY A 68 -2.87 3.77 -20.46
C GLY A 68 -3.98 2.85 -20.95
N GLY A 69 -4.73 3.26 -21.97
CA GLY A 69 -5.69 2.41 -22.67
C GLY A 69 -6.98 3.13 -23.05
N GLU A 70 -7.32 3.14 -24.35
CA GLU A 70 -8.58 3.71 -24.89
C GLU A 70 -9.85 3.14 -24.22
N LEU A 71 -9.74 2.04 -23.47
CA LEU A 71 -10.83 1.39 -22.74
C LEU A 71 -10.74 1.58 -21.23
N ALA A 72 -9.73 2.30 -20.72
CA ALA A 72 -9.67 2.66 -19.31
C ALA A 72 -10.88 3.53 -18.98
N THR A 73 -11.62 3.17 -17.94
CA THR A 73 -12.75 3.96 -17.45
C THR A 73 -12.28 5.22 -16.71
N ALA A 74 -11.00 5.39 -16.54
CA ALA A 74 -10.34 6.54 -15.94
C ALA A 74 -8.87 6.62 -16.40
N ASP A 75 -8.36 7.82 -16.49
CA ASP A 75 -7.01 8.10 -16.97
C ASP A 75 -5.97 8.03 -15.83
N GLU A 76 -6.39 8.15 -14.58
CA GLU A 76 -5.52 8.24 -13.41
C GLU A 76 -6.04 7.41 -12.23
N SER A 77 -5.10 6.82 -11.49
CA SER A 77 -5.35 6.21 -10.19
C SER A 77 -4.47 6.84 -9.12
N ILE A 78 -5.03 7.03 -7.93
CA ILE A 78 -4.33 7.59 -6.79
C ILE A 78 -4.39 6.60 -5.62
N ASN A 79 -3.24 6.36 -4.99
CA ASN A 79 -3.15 5.60 -3.75
C ASN A 79 -2.35 6.39 -2.72
N TYR A 80 -2.78 6.31 -1.47
CA TYR A 80 -2.03 6.89 -0.36
C TYR A 80 -2.21 6.08 0.91
N PHE A 81 -1.26 6.20 1.82
CA PHE A 81 -1.40 5.71 3.18
C PHE A 81 -0.68 6.61 4.17
N VAL A 82 -1.13 6.56 5.42
CA VAL A 82 -0.44 7.12 6.59
C VAL A 82 -0.47 6.08 7.69
N GLY A 83 0.68 5.84 8.32
CA GLY A 83 0.83 4.90 9.42
C GLY A 83 1.56 5.52 10.60
N VAL A 84 1.26 5.01 11.78
CA VAL A 84 1.95 5.35 13.03
C VAL A 84 2.19 4.08 13.82
N SER A 85 3.36 3.97 14.44
CA SER A 85 3.65 2.92 15.40
C SER A 85 4.45 3.43 16.60
N SER A 86 4.32 2.76 17.73
CA SER A 86 5.02 3.12 18.95
C SER A 86 5.27 1.88 19.81
N PRO A 87 6.42 1.80 20.51
CA PRO A 87 6.65 0.78 21.50
C PRO A 87 5.52 0.73 22.53
N ALA A 88 5.03 -0.46 22.82
CA ALA A 88 3.96 -0.70 23.79
C ALA A 88 4.24 -1.99 24.56
N GLY A 89 4.74 -1.86 25.81
CA GLY A 89 5.17 -3.00 26.61
C GLY A 89 6.30 -3.80 25.92
N PRO A 90 6.18 -5.13 25.76
CA PRO A 90 7.20 -5.93 25.08
C PRO A 90 7.12 -5.89 23.55
N GLY A 91 6.12 -5.24 22.99
CA GLY A 91 5.86 -5.18 21.56
C GLY A 91 5.68 -3.78 21.02
N GLU A 92 5.02 -3.69 19.88
CA GLU A 92 4.73 -2.45 19.17
C GLU A 92 3.23 -2.37 18.84
N LEU A 93 2.62 -1.26 19.16
CA LEU A 93 1.25 -0.91 18.73
C LEU A 93 1.34 -0.04 17.49
N GLY A 94 0.55 -0.35 16.48
CA GLY A 94 0.48 0.46 15.27
C GLY A 94 -0.93 0.63 14.77
N ALA A 95 -1.12 1.69 13.99
CA ALA A 95 -2.34 1.96 13.25
C ALA A 95 -2.00 2.58 11.89
N ALA A 96 -2.82 2.32 10.91
CA ALA A 96 -2.67 2.90 9.58
C ALA A 96 -4.03 3.16 8.95
N LEU A 97 -4.07 4.11 8.04
CA LEU A 97 -5.16 4.33 7.11
C LEU A 97 -4.60 4.52 5.71
N GLY A 98 -5.37 4.16 4.72
CA GLY A 98 -4.99 4.37 3.32
C GLY A 98 -6.12 3.97 2.39
N THR A 99 -5.89 4.19 1.11
CA THR A 99 -6.81 3.74 0.06
C THR A 99 -6.82 2.21 -0.03
N SER A 100 -7.99 1.66 -0.30
CA SER A 100 -8.22 0.21 -0.37
C SER A 100 -8.16 -0.31 -1.79
N GLY A 101 -7.02 -0.16 -2.45
CA GLY A 101 -6.84 -0.44 -3.87
C GLY A 101 -6.73 0.84 -4.68
N GLY A 102 -6.49 0.73 -5.98
CA GLY A 102 -6.37 1.91 -6.84
C GLY A 102 -7.66 2.71 -6.83
N GLN A 103 -7.59 3.96 -6.41
CA GLN A 103 -8.69 4.91 -6.51
C GLN A 103 -8.68 5.48 -7.91
N ILE A 104 -9.84 5.52 -8.53
CA ILE A 104 -10.02 5.91 -9.92
C ILE A 104 -10.61 7.31 -9.94
N GLU A 105 -10.10 8.20 -10.79
CA GLU A 105 -10.61 9.56 -10.94
C GLU A 105 -12.13 9.59 -11.13
N GLY A 106 -12.79 10.45 -10.36
CA GLY A 106 -14.25 10.62 -10.42
C GLY A 106 -15.07 9.59 -9.66
N GLN A 107 -14.43 8.67 -8.92
CA GLN A 107 -15.09 7.77 -7.98
C GLN A 107 -14.77 8.18 -6.55
N ASP A 108 -15.67 7.83 -5.62
CA ASP A 108 -15.44 8.06 -4.20
C ASP A 108 -14.34 7.13 -3.68
N ASP A 109 -13.45 7.65 -2.85
CA ASP A 109 -12.36 6.88 -2.24
C ASP A 109 -12.89 5.79 -1.31
N GLU A 110 -12.46 4.55 -1.53
CA GLU A 110 -12.61 3.49 -0.54
C GLU A 110 -11.40 3.50 0.40
N LEU A 111 -11.62 3.75 1.68
CA LEU A 111 -10.55 3.75 2.67
C LEU A 111 -10.47 2.43 3.43
N MET A 112 -9.27 2.11 3.86
CA MET A 112 -9.01 1.02 4.78
C MET A 112 -8.29 1.55 6.03
N TYR A 113 -8.76 1.11 7.17
CA TYR A 113 -8.18 1.41 8.49
C TYR A 113 -7.73 0.11 9.12
N GLU A 114 -6.56 0.13 9.73
CA GLU A 114 -6.09 -1.02 10.50
C GLU A 114 -5.46 -0.59 11.82
N ALA A 115 -5.53 -1.48 12.80
CA ALA A 115 -4.78 -1.38 14.04
C ALA A 115 -4.21 -2.76 14.38
N TYR A 116 -2.97 -2.79 14.82
CA TYR A 116 -2.26 -4.02 15.14
C TYR A 116 -1.42 -3.91 16.40
N TYR A 117 -1.10 -5.07 16.96
CA TYR A 117 -0.09 -5.20 18.00
C TYR A 117 0.92 -6.26 17.61
N SER A 118 2.16 -5.86 17.39
CA SER A 118 3.25 -6.75 17.02
C SER A 118 3.96 -7.23 18.29
N TYR A 119 3.83 -8.50 18.61
CA TYR A 119 4.39 -9.12 19.82
C TYR A 119 5.53 -10.08 19.46
N PRO A 120 6.78 -9.82 19.89
CA PRO A 120 7.87 -10.78 19.75
C PRO A 120 7.68 -11.91 20.78
N LEU A 121 7.35 -13.10 20.29
CA LEU A 121 7.17 -14.27 21.13
C LEU A 121 8.54 -14.82 21.62
N ASN A 122 9.52 -14.75 20.74
CA ASN A 122 10.93 -15.07 20.97
C ASN A 122 11.79 -14.45 19.85
N ASP A 123 13.13 -14.67 19.90
CA ASP A 123 14.07 -14.07 18.94
C ASP A 123 13.81 -14.43 17.46
N GLY A 124 13.14 -15.53 17.21
CA GLY A 124 12.84 -16.00 15.84
C GLY A 124 11.37 -15.93 15.46
N MET A 125 10.46 -15.45 16.32
CA MET A 125 9.03 -15.49 16.05
C MET A 125 8.30 -14.27 16.59
N THR A 126 7.51 -13.64 15.72
CA THR A 126 6.62 -12.52 16.05
C THR A 126 5.19 -12.86 15.67
N ILE A 127 4.25 -12.56 16.56
CA ILE A 127 2.80 -12.68 16.32
C ILE A 127 2.19 -11.30 16.29
N THR A 128 1.41 -11.01 15.26
CA THR A 128 0.77 -9.71 15.06
C THR A 128 -0.73 -9.89 14.82
N PRO A 129 -1.55 -9.91 15.87
CA PRO A 129 -2.98 -9.73 15.72
C PRO A 129 -3.28 -8.33 15.16
N LEU A 130 -4.22 -8.24 14.24
CA LEU A 130 -4.70 -6.98 13.70
C LEU A 130 -6.22 -7.02 13.45
N VAL A 131 -6.81 -5.85 13.48
CA VAL A 131 -8.19 -5.61 13.07
C VAL A 131 -8.18 -4.58 11.95
N PHE A 132 -9.12 -4.72 11.01
CA PHE A 132 -9.25 -3.75 9.92
C PHE A 132 -10.72 -3.49 9.57
N VAL A 133 -10.95 -2.32 9.02
CA VAL A 133 -12.20 -1.93 8.36
C VAL A 133 -11.85 -1.48 6.95
N LYS A 134 -12.55 -2.00 5.97
CA LYS A 134 -12.49 -1.59 4.58
C LYS A 134 -13.83 -1.00 4.19
N GLU A 135 -13.85 0.30 3.93
CA GLU A 135 -15.03 1.01 3.45
C GLU A 135 -15.48 0.48 2.09
N LYS A 136 -16.77 0.58 1.84
CA LYS A 136 -17.40 0.31 0.56
C LYS A 136 -18.25 1.50 0.14
N THR A 137 -17.93 2.09 -0.99
CA THR A 137 -18.66 3.25 -1.53
C THR A 137 -19.87 2.86 -2.37
N ALA A 138 -19.96 1.60 -2.79
CA ALA A 138 -21.09 1.10 -3.55
C ALA A 138 -22.38 1.09 -2.72
N GLU A 139 -23.45 1.70 -3.23
CA GLU A 139 -24.74 1.80 -2.55
C GLU A 139 -25.30 0.43 -2.14
N GLY A 140 -25.66 0.30 -0.88
CA GLY A 140 -26.20 -0.94 -0.31
C GLY A 140 -25.15 -2.02 0.01
N VAL A 141 -23.89 -1.75 -0.18
CA VAL A 141 -22.79 -2.66 0.20
C VAL A 141 -22.22 -2.20 1.55
N PRO A 142 -22.30 -3.04 2.60
CA PRO A 142 -21.75 -2.68 3.91
C PRO A 142 -20.22 -2.73 3.92
N ASP A 143 -19.61 -1.94 4.78
CA ASP A 143 -18.19 -2.01 5.08
C ASP A 143 -17.77 -3.41 5.52
N GLN A 144 -16.56 -3.78 5.15
CA GLN A 144 -15.96 -5.06 5.54
C GLN A 144 -15.09 -4.88 6.80
N THR A 145 -15.46 -5.53 7.87
CA THR A 145 -14.64 -5.58 9.09
C THR A 145 -14.03 -6.97 9.23
N GLY A 146 -12.76 -7.03 9.54
CA GLY A 146 -12.05 -8.30 9.70
C GLY A 146 -11.02 -8.28 10.80
N VAL A 147 -10.61 -9.49 11.18
CA VAL A 147 -9.49 -9.74 12.08
C VAL A 147 -8.50 -10.68 11.39
N MET A 148 -7.22 -10.46 11.63
CA MET A 148 -6.16 -11.31 11.10
C MET A 148 -5.11 -11.54 12.19
N VAL A 149 -4.44 -12.68 12.12
CA VAL A 149 -3.23 -12.95 12.90
C VAL A 149 -2.10 -13.27 11.92
N LYS A 150 -1.11 -12.41 11.87
CA LYS A 150 0.11 -12.63 11.09
C LYS A 150 1.16 -13.26 12.01
N THR A 151 1.85 -14.30 11.53
CA THR A 151 3.01 -14.87 12.21
C THR A 151 4.22 -14.72 11.30
N SER A 152 5.30 -14.14 11.82
CA SER A 152 6.56 -13.96 11.13
C SER A 152 7.64 -14.80 11.79
N PHE A 153 8.47 -15.46 10.98
CA PHE A 153 9.61 -16.26 11.44
C PHE A 153 10.91 -15.67 10.87
N SER A 154 11.95 -15.64 11.69
CA SER A 154 13.32 -15.23 11.33
C SER A 154 14.29 -16.37 11.66
N PHE A 155 15.14 -16.75 10.70
CA PHE A 155 16.11 -17.85 10.85
C PHE A 155 17.53 -17.33 10.71
#